data_8653adc121d1f63e3eebdaf62d240044
#
_entry.id   8653adc121d1f63e3eebdaf62d240044
#
_cell.length_a   1.000
_cell.length_b   1.000
_cell.length_c   1.000
_cell.angle_alpha   90.00
_cell.angle_beta   90.00
_cell.angle_gamma   90.00
#
_symmetry.space_group_name_H-M   'P 1'
#
loop_
_entity.id
_entity.type
_entity.pdbx_description
1 polymer ?
#
loop_
_entity_poly.entity_id
_entity_poly.type
_entity_poly.pdbx_seq_one_letter_code
_entity_poly.pdbx_strand_id
1 'polypeptide(L)'
;MLRLKYMDHPETAIFFGKMMGREFGEEGFFEGMDMMIPIPLAKNRMRERGYNQSEMIARGIAEVTGLRVETEVAVRSTFKGSQTRLGRMDRFDNVEGLFSVKHPERIAGCHLLIIDDVITTGATTSTLARELLKAGAKTISIASVACTRHF
;
A
#
# COMPACT_ATOMS: atom_id res chain seq x y z
N MET A 1 -10.08 -5.53 -18.15
CA MET A 1 -9.59 -5.56 -16.77
C MET A 1 -8.64 -6.73 -16.60
N LEU A 2 -7.36 -6.50 -16.77
CA LEU A 2 -6.33 -7.49 -16.47
C LEU A 2 -6.25 -7.62 -14.95
N ARG A 3 -7.07 -8.51 -14.38
CA ARG A 3 -6.70 -9.12 -13.12
C ARG A 3 -5.36 -9.81 -13.40
N LEU A 4 -4.34 -9.41 -12.69
CA LEU A 4 -3.11 -10.21 -12.62
C LEU A 4 -3.49 -11.55 -11.98
N LYS A 5 -3.96 -12.50 -12.82
CA LYS A 5 -4.36 -13.87 -12.41
C LYS A 5 -3.22 -14.62 -11.72
N TYR A 6 -2.02 -14.06 -11.80
CA TYR A 6 -0.81 -14.64 -11.24
C TYR A 6 -0.52 -14.27 -9.79
N MET A 7 -1.29 -13.34 -9.20
CA MET A 7 -1.12 -12.90 -7.80
C MET A 7 -2.07 -13.61 -6.84
N ASP A 8 -2.68 -14.73 -7.27
CA ASP A 8 -3.59 -15.51 -6.42
C ASP A 8 -2.85 -16.42 -5.42
N HIS A 9 -1.52 -16.46 -5.49
CA HIS A 9 -0.67 -17.21 -4.57
C HIS A 9 0.34 -16.28 -3.88
N PRO A 10 0.49 -16.38 -2.55
CA PRO A 10 1.42 -15.52 -1.81
C PRO A 10 2.87 -15.65 -2.29
N GLU A 11 3.29 -16.84 -2.72
CA GLU A 11 4.64 -17.09 -3.24
C GLU A 11 4.93 -16.26 -4.50
N THR A 12 3.93 -16.06 -5.37
CA THR A 12 4.06 -15.24 -6.57
C THR A 12 4.27 -13.77 -6.21
N ALA A 13 3.53 -13.26 -5.24
CA ALA A 13 3.69 -11.89 -4.75
C ALA A 13 5.08 -11.68 -4.12
N ILE A 14 5.55 -12.63 -3.33
CA ILE A 14 6.90 -12.61 -2.74
C ILE A 14 7.97 -12.63 -3.85
N PHE A 15 7.79 -13.45 -4.87
CA PHE A 15 8.71 -13.52 -6.01
C PHE A 15 8.84 -12.16 -6.72
N PHE A 16 7.71 -11.51 -7.03
CA PHE A 16 7.73 -10.15 -7.61
C PHE A 16 8.40 -9.13 -6.68
N GLY A 17 8.15 -9.24 -5.39
CA GLY A 17 8.82 -8.41 -4.39
C GLY A 17 10.34 -8.58 -4.41
N LYS A 18 10.83 -9.80 -4.50
CA LYS A 18 12.28 -10.08 -4.63
C LYS A 18 12.88 -9.50 -5.90
N MET A 19 12.17 -9.62 -7.04
CA MET A 19 12.61 -8.99 -8.30
C MET A 19 12.70 -7.48 -8.15
N MET A 20 11.68 -6.83 -7.61
CA MET A 20 11.68 -5.39 -7.36
C MET A 20 12.82 -4.98 -6.41
N GLY A 21 13.05 -5.76 -5.35
CA GLY A 21 14.12 -5.51 -4.40
C GLY A 21 15.51 -5.53 -5.06
N ARG A 22 15.74 -6.45 -5.99
CA ARG A 22 17.00 -6.54 -6.74
C ARG A 22 17.15 -5.41 -7.75
N GLU A 23 16.19 -5.27 -8.66
CA GLU A 23 16.28 -4.30 -9.77
C GLU A 23 16.34 -2.85 -9.25
N PHE A 24 15.43 -2.48 -8.37
CA PHE A 24 15.40 -1.12 -7.81
C PHE A 24 16.54 -0.88 -6.80
N GLY A 25 16.98 -1.94 -6.11
CA GLY A 25 18.12 -1.87 -5.19
C GLY A 25 19.43 -1.55 -5.91
N GLU A 26 19.65 -2.10 -7.09
CA GLU A 26 20.82 -1.80 -7.93
C GLU A 26 20.88 -0.33 -8.37
N GLU A 27 19.70 0.30 -8.53
CA GLU A 27 19.58 1.72 -8.87
C GLU A 27 19.60 2.67 -7.66
N GLY A 28 19.74 2.13 -6.44
CA GLY A 28 19.75 2.92 -5.21
C GLY A 28 18.38 3.46 -4.77
N PHE A 29 17.29 2.90 -5.32
CA PHE A 29 15.93 3.37 -5.05
C PHE A 29 15.55 3.36 -3.56
N PHE A 30 16.04 2.36 -2.81
CA PHE A 30 15.69 2.20 -1.40
C PHE A 30 16.57 3.01 -0.43
N GLU A 31 17.56 3.72 -0.94
CA GLU A 31 18.46 4.53 -0.10
C GLU A 31 17.69 5.64 0.63
N GLY A 32 17.92 5.74 1.94
CA GLY A 32 17.27 6.74 2.78
C GLY A 32 15.83 6.42 3.16
N MET A 33 15.27 5.31 2.72
CA MET A 33 13.96 4.83 3.16
C MET A 33 14.06 4.12 4.51
N ASP A 34 13.12 4.38 5.41
CA ASP A 34 13.13 3.82 6.76
C ASP A 34 12.32 2.54 6.88
N MET A 35 11.16 2.49 6.22
CA MET A 35 10.28 1.32 6.25
C MET A 35 9.27 1.31 5.11
N MET A 36 8.72 0.13 4.85
CA MET A 36 7.64 -0.09 3.90
C MET A 36 6.29 -0.19 4.60
N ILE A 37 5.29 0.45 4.02
CA ILE A 37 3.89 0.38 4.46
C ILE A 37 3.08 -0.27 3.32
N PRO A 38 2.74 -1.56 3.41
CA PRO A 38 1.84 -2.16 2.43
C PRO A 38 0.43 -1.59 2.58
N ILE A 39 -0.24 -1.35 1.45
CA ILE A 39 -1.65 -0.92 1.45
C ILE A 39 -2.47 -1.95 2.24
N PRO A 40 -3.17 -1.54 3.31
CA PRO A 40 -3.97 -2.46 4.10
C PRO A 40 -5.17 -2.97 3.29
N LEU A 41 -5.43 -4.26 3.41
CA LEU A 41 -6.59 -4.91 2.82
C LEU A 41 -7.80 -4.79 3.74
N ALA A 42 -9.00 -4.66 3.18
CA ALA A 42 -10.23 -4.68 3.96
C ALA A 42 -10.42 -6.05 4.64
N LYS A 43 -10.97 -6.06 5.85
CA LYS A 43 -11.12 -7.28 6.68
C LYS A 43 -11.88 -8.40 5.97
N ASN A 44 -12.96 -8.08 5.24
CA ASN A 44 -13.73 -9.04 4.47
C ASN A 44 -12.87 -9.68 3.37
N ARG A 45 -12.11 -8.88 2.64
CA ARG A 45 -11.20 -9.39 1.60
C ARG A 45 -10.06 -10.20 2.18
N MET A 46 -9.55 -9.83 3.35
CA MET A 46 -8.53 -10.62 4.06
C MET A 46 -9.06 -12.00 4.45
N ARG A 47 -10.33 -12.09 4.89
CA ARG A 47 -10.98 -13.37 5.20
C ARG A 47 -11.18 -14.24 3.96
N GLU A 48 -11.58 -13.64 2.83
CA GLU A 48 -11.82 -14.36 1.57
C GLU A 48 -10.50 -14.85 0.94
N ARG A 49 -9.45 -14.04 0.97
CA ARG A 49 -8.18 -14.31 0.29
C ARG A 49 -7.16 -15.02 1.19
N GLY A 50 -7.19 -14.76 2.49
CA GLY A 50 -6.27 -15.31 3.48
C GLY A 50 -4.93 -14.60 3.61
N TYR A 51 -4.62 -13.64 2.74
CA TYR A 51 -3.38 -12.84 2.77
C TYR A 51 -3.55 -11.49 2.07
N ASN A 52 -2.65 -10.55 2.36
CA ASN A 52 -2.56 -9.25 1.70
C ASN A 52 -1.43 -9.28 0.66
N GLN A 53 -1.77 -9.10 -0.61
CA GLN A 53 -0.81 -9.14 -1.73
C GLN A 53 0.28 -8.06 -1.59
N SER A 54 -0.10 -6.84 -1.23
CA SER A 54 0.85 -5.75 -1.03
C SER A 54 1.84 -6.06 0.10
N GLU A 55 1.38 -6.73 1.16
CA GLU A 55 2.26 -7.20 2.24
C GLU A 55 3.23 -8.28 1.76
N MET A 56 2.77 -9.24 0.95
CA MET A 56 3.63 -10.28 0.42
C MET A 56 4.71 -9.72 -0.52
N ILE A 57 4.37 -8.73 -1.34
CA ILE A 57 5.34 -7.99 -2.16
C ILE A 57 6.37 -7.30 -1.27
N ALA A 58 5.93 -6.58 -0.24
CA ALA A 58 6.81 -5.91 0.71
C ALA A 58 7.75 -6.90 1.43
N ARG A 59 7.26 -8.07 1.82
CA ARG A 59 8.09 -9.12 2.42
C ARG A 59 9.15 -9.65 1.45
N GLY A 60 8.81 -9.80 0.17
CA GLY A 60 9.78 -10.16 -0.87
C GLY A 60 10.88 -9.10 -1.03
N ILE A 61 10.53 -7.82 -1.04
CA ILE A 61 11.50 -6.72 -1.05
C ILE A 61 12.38 -6.77 0.21
N ALA A 62 11.78 -6.99 1.38
CA ALA A 62 12.49 -7.04 2.65
C ALA A 62 13.53 -8.17 2.69
N GLU A 63 13.24 -9.32 2.11
CA GLU A 63 14.20 -10.44 2.04
C GLU A 63 15.49 -10.08 1.28
N VAL A 64 15.40 -9.18 0.31
CA VAL A 64 16.55 -8.75 -0.51
C VAL A 64 17.23 -7.52 0.07
N THR A 65 16.47 -6.55 0.55
CA THR A 65 16.97 -5.22 0.94
C THR A 65 17.20 -5.07 2.45
N GLY A 66 16.56 -5.91 3.27
CA GLY A 66 16.52 -5.74 4.72
C GLY A 66 15.63 -4.60 5.21
N LEU A 67 14.92 -3.90 4.28
CA LEU A 67 14.02 -2.81 4.64
C LEU A 67 12.82 -3.34 5.44
N ARG A 68 12.52 -2.68 6.55
CA ARG A 68 11.46 -3.10 7.48
C ARG A 68 10.07 -3.01 6.84
N VAL A 69 9.22 -4.01 7.08
CA VAL A 69 7.80 -4.00 6.75
C VAL A 69 6.98 -3.65 8.00
N GLU A 70 6.17 -2.59 7.91
CA GLU A 70 5.30 -2.15 9.01
C GLU A 70 3.84 -2.33 8.61
N THR A 71 3.13 -3.21 9.30
CA THR A 71 1.74 -3.58 8.97
C THR A 71 0.70 -3.10 9.98
N GLU A 72 1.12 -2.53 11.10
CA GLU A 72 0.22 -2.12 12.19
C GLU A 72 -0.12 -0.63 12.18
N VAL A 73 0.68 0.19 11.52
CA VAL A 73 0.51 1.65 11.51
C VAL A 73 -0.64 2.08 10.63
N ALA A 74 -0.78 1.53 9.43
CA ALA A 74 -1.86 1.86 8.53
C ALA A 74 -2.98 0.81 8.63
N VAL A 75 -4.18 1.26 8.89
CA VAL A 75 -5.35 0.40 9.03
C VAL A 75 -6.45 0.88 8.10
N ARG A 76 -7.05 -0.05 7.35
CA ARG A 76 -8.22 0.27 6.54
C ARG A 76 -9.44 0.37 7.43
N SER A 77 -10.09 1.52 7.42
CA SER A 77 -11.30 1.75 8.19
C SER A 77 -12.42 0.86 7.70
N THR A 78 -13.10 0.18 8.62
CA THR A 78 -14.36 -0.48 8.33
C THR A 78 -15.47 0.57 8.41
N PHE A 79 -15.53 1.44 7.40
CA PHE A 79 -16.62 2.40 7.34
C PHE A 79 -17.88 1.67 6.89
N LYS A 80 -18.77 1.38 7.82
CA LYS A 80 -20.19 1.17 7.54
C LYS A 80 -20.85 2.54 7.39
N GLY A 81 -20.43 3.30 6.38
CA GLY A 81 -21.20 4.44 5.94
C GLY A 81 -22.55 3.93 5.47
N SER A 82 -23.61 4.46 6.04
CA SER A 82 -24.95 4.23 5.54
C SER A 82 -24.96 4.59 4.05
N GLN A 83 -25.11 3.60 3.20
CA GLN A 83 -25.23 3.77 1.74
C GLN A 83 -26.55 4.42 1.33
N THR A 84 -27.20 5.11 2.24
CA THR A 84 -28.44 5.80 2.00
C THR A 84 -28.18 7.28 1.76
N ARG A 85 -28.32 7.68 0.51
CA ARG A 85 -28.57 9.06 0.04
C ARG A 85 -27.39 9.95 -0.35
N LEU A 86 -26.40 9.46 -1.09
CA LEU A 86 -25.50 10.41 -1.73
C LEU A 86 -25.43 10.15 -3.24
N GLY A 87 -25.75 11.18 -4.02
CA GLY A 87 -25.82 11.13 -5.48
C GLY A 87 -24.44 10.96 -6.14
N ARG A 88 -24.46 10.86 -7.46
CA ARG A 88 -23.29 10.58 -8.32
C ARG A 88 -22.07 11.50 -8.12
N MET A 89 -22.22 12.67 -7.50
CA MET A 89 -21.13 13.63 -7.27
C MET A 89 -20.26 13.30 -6.05
N ASP A 90 -20.77 12.51 -5.11
CA ASP A 90 -20.06 12.24 -3.84
C ASP A 90 -19.06 11.08 -3.91
N ARG A 91 -18.90 10.45 -5.08
CA ARG A 91 -17.94 9.33 -5.24
C ARG A 91 -16.48 9.76 -5.18
N PHE A 92 -16.18 11.02 -5.38
CA PHE A 92 -14.82 11.56 -5.31
C PHE A 92 -14.44 12.06 -3.92
N ASP A 93 -15.42 12.42 -3.09
CA ASP A 93 -15.19 12.95 -1.73
C ASP A 93 -15.18 11.85 -0.64
N ASN A 94 -15.65 10.64 -0.96
CA ASN A 94 -15.75 9.51 -0.01
C ASN A 94 -14.42 8.79 0.27
N VAL A 95 -13.29 9.36 -0.08
CA VAL A 95 -11.96 8.80 0.20
C VAL A 95 -11.45 9.24 1.58
N GLU A 96 -12.04 10.29 2.16
CA GLU A 96 -11.75 10.70 3.53
C GLU A 96 -12.25 9.63 4.51
N GLY A 97 -11.35 9.17 5.40
CA GLY A 97 -11.65 8.13 6.37
C GLY A 97 -11.45 6.69 5.88
N LEU A 98 -10.95 6.47 4.64
CA LEU A 98 -10.63 5.13 4.13
C LEU A 98 -9.54 4.46 4.95
N PHE A 99 -8.56 5.22 5.43
CA PHE A 99 -7.48 4.75 6.28
C PHE A 99 -7.41 5.52 7.58
N SER A 100 -6.96 4.86 8.63
CA SER A 100 -6.54 5.48 9.88
C SER A 100 -5.10 5.13 10.18
N VAL A 101 -4.38 6.04 10.81
CA VAL A 101 -3.02 5.83 11.26
C VAL A 101 -3.01 5.56 12.75
N LYS A 102 -2.47 4.41 13.12
CA LYS A 102 -2.18 4.04 14.50
C LYS A 102 -0.69 4.19 14.77
N HIS A 103 -0.33 4.42 16.01
CA HIS A 103 1.09 4.54 16.41
C HIS A 103 1.89 5.55 15.58
N PRO A 104 1.41 6.81 15.47
CA PRO A 104 2.09 7.83 14.66
C PRO A 104 3.54 8.08 15.11
N GLU A 105 3.86 7.80 16.37
CA GLU A 105 5.21 7.89 16.92
C GLU A 105 6.23 6.99 16.21
N ARG A 106 5.77 5.87 15.59
CA ARG A 106 6.64 4.95 14.86
C ARG A 106 7.10 5.49 13.51
N ILE A 107 6.35 6.43 12.94
CA ILE A 107 6.61 6.97 11.60
C ILE A 107 7.01 8.44 11.59
N ALA A 108 7.04 9.07 12.76
CA ALA A 108 7.40 10.49 12.87
C ALA A 108 8.80 10.74 12.30
N GLY A 109 8.89 11.64 11.33
CA GLY A 109 10.14 12.01 10.66
C GLY A 109 10.70 10.98 9.69
N CYS A 110 9.99 9.86 9.45
CA CYS A 110 10.44 8.78 8.58
C CYS A 110 10.15 9.05 7.10
N HIS A 111 11.01 8.50 6.24
CA HIS A 111 10.74 8.31 4.83
C HIS A 111 10.09 6.92 4.63
N LEU A 112 8.83 6.91 4.23
CA LEU A 112 8.04 5.70 4.08
C LEU A 112 7.89 5.32 2.59
N LEU A 113 7.91 4.02 2.31
CA LEU A 113 7.60 3.46 1.00
C LEU A 113 6.27 2.72 1.07
N ILE A 114 5.25 3.26 0.40
CA ILE A 114 3.96 2.57 0.22
C ILE A 114 4.11 1.51 -0.86
N ILE A 115 3.67 0.29 -0.56
CA ILE A 115 3.65 -0.83 -1.51
C ILE A 115 2.20 -1.16 -1.86
N ASP A 116 1.93 -1.22 -3.17
CA ASP A 116 0.66 -1.69 -3.72
C ASP A 116 0.92 -2.77 -4.77
N ASP A 117 -0.09 -3.59 -5.08
CA ASP A 117 0.00 -4.59 -6.16
C ASP A 117 -0.17 -3.93 -7.53
N VAL A 118 -1.26 -3.18 -7.72
CA VAL A 118 -1.60 -2.48 -8.97
C VAL A 118 -2.10 -1.08 -8.68
N ILE A 119 -1.44 -0.10 -9.26
CA ILE A 119 -1.91 1.30 -9.23
C ILE A 119 -2.72 1.58 -10.50
N THR A 120 -3.98 1.96 -10.34
CA THR A 120 -4.85 2.37 -11.45
C THR A 120 -4.89 3.89 -11.57
N THR A 121 -5.67 4.56 -10.73
CA THR A 121 -5.77 6.03 -10.67
C THR A 121 -4.81 6.66 -9.66
N GLY A 122 -4.28 5.86 -8.76
CA GLY A 122 -3.49 6.34 -7.63
C GLY A 122 -4.31 6.89 -6.46
N ALA A 123 -5.64 6.82 -6.52
CA ALA A 123 -6.52 7.37 -5.49
C ALA A 123 -6.28 6.72 -4.11
N THR A 124 -6.14 5.40 -4.06
CA THR A 124 -5.90 4.65 -2.82
C THR A 124 -4.54 4.99 -2.21
N THR A 125 -3.49 4.96 -3.02
CA THR A 125 -2.12 5.27 -2.58
C THR A 125 -1.98 6.72 -2.14
N SER A 126 -2.58 7.65 -2.88
CA SER A 126 -2.56 9.09 -2.55
C SER A 126 -3.29 9.38 -1.23
N THR A 127 -4.40 8.68 -0.98
CA THR A 127 -5.17 8.83 0.26
C THR A 127 -4.36 8.33 1.45
N LEU A 128 -3.75 7.16 1.35
CA LEU A 128 -2.88 6.66 2.42
C LEU A 128 -1.67 7.57 2.64
N ALA A 129 -1.02 8.03 1.57
CA ALA A 129 0.12 8.96 1.65
C ALA A 129 -0.24 10.23 2.43
N ARG A 130 -1.41 10.80 2.14
CA ARG A 130 -1.90 12.00 2.83
C ARG A 130 -2.10 11.76 4.33
N GLU A 131 -2.70 10.64 4.70
CA GLU A 131 -2.91 10.30 6.11
C GLU A 131 -1.59 10.05 6.85
N LEU A 132 -0.63 9.38 6.22
CA LEU A 132 0.70 9.16 6.80
C LEU A 132 1.48 10.48 6.98
N LEU A 133 1.40 11.39 6.00
CA LEU A 133 2.03 12.73 6.11
C LEU A 133 1.40 13.56 7.23
N LYS A 134 0.07 13.56 7.34
CA LYS A 134 -0.65 14.21 8.46
C LYS A 134 -0.23 13.64 9.82
N ALA A 135 0.08 12.35 9.88
CA ALA A 135 0.50 11.67 11.10
C ALA A 135 1.99 11.89 11.45
N GLY A 136 2.74 12.63 10.62
CA GLY A 136 4.11 13.03 10.92
C GLY A 136 5.20 12.39 10.10
N ALA A 137 4.88 11.56 9.10
CA ALA A 137 5.89 11.08 8.15
C ALA A 137 6.55 12.25 7.41
N LYS A 138 7.85 12.15 7.16
CA LYS A 138 8.61 13.21 6.49
C LYS A 138 8.42 13.16 4.97
N THR A 139 8.53 11.98 4.38
CA THR A 139 8.50 11.78 2.93
C THR A 139 7.81 10.46 2.61
N ILE A 140 7.08 10.44 1.50
CA ILE A 140 6.41 9.24 0.99
C ILE A 140 6.93 8.93 -0.41
N SER A 141 7.35 7.69 -0.62
CA SER A 141 7.56 7.10 -1.94
C SER A 141 6.53 5.99 -2.16
N ILE A 142 6.26 5.63 -3.40
CA ILE A 142 5.26 4.63 -3.78
C ILE A 142 5.88 3.69 -4.81
N ALA A 143 5.67 2.39 -4.61
CA ALA A 143 6.04 1.37 -5.58
C ALA A 143 4.90 0.36 -5.77
N SER A 144 4.78 -0.18 -6.97
CA SER A 144 3.81 -1.23 -7.31
C SER A 144 4.38 -2.17 -8.37
N VAL A 145 3.82 -3.38 -8.43
CA VAL A 145 4.19 -4.37 -9.46
C VAL A 145 3.71 -3.92 -10.84
N ALA A 146 2.54 -3.30 -10.89
CA ALA A 146 1.96 -2.82 -12.14
C ALA A 146 1.27 -1.47 -11.97
N CYS A 147 1.27 -0.71 -13.05
CA CYS A 147 0.53 0.54 -13.15
C CYS A 147 -0.23 0.57 -14.47
N THR A 148 -1.52 0.89 -14.42
CA THR A 148 -2.31 1.08 -15.65
C THR A 148 -2.06 2.50 -16.18
N ARG A 149 -1.57 2.60 -17.42
CA ARG A 149 -1.49 3.89 -18.11
C ARG A 149 -2.81 4.15 -18.81
N HIS A 150 -3.45 5.25 -18.45
CA HIS A 150 -4.51 5.83 -19.29
C HIS A 150 -3.84 6.77 -20.27
N PHE A 151 -3.84 6.35 -21.52
CA PHE A 151 -3.44 7.22 -22.62
C PHE A 151 -4.63 8.07 -23.05
#